data_d8bcf2503254570db6136fb7278788c7
#
_entry.id   d8bcf2503254570db6136fb7278788c7
#
_cell.length_a   1.000
_cell.length_b   1.000
_cell.length_c   1.000
_cell.angle_alpha   90.00
_cell.angle_beta   90.00
_cell.angle_gamma   90.00
#
_symmetry.space_group_name_H-M   'P 1'
#
loop_
_entity.id
_entity.type
_entity.pdbx_description
1 polymer ?
#
loop_
_entity_poly.entity_id
_entity_poly.type
_entity_poly.pdbx_seq_one_letter_code
_entity_poly.pdbx_strand_id
1 'polypeptide(L)'
;AIDKKDIVGELLDLELNKLGISTLKISNDMVLEKTGIARGYYMFAMANTLALAVVDAEKALTAVGNVKYKVPVSAGATLVAKAVVTHKRMDKYYIFVSIKSNNEEVFRAKFIIVSMDQRAKHEREQEA
;
A
#
# COMPACT_ATOMS: atom_id res chain seq x y z
N ALA A 1 -1.39 -0.77 13.19
CA ALA A 1 -1.23 -1.33 11.84
C ALA A 1 -2.50 -2.04 11.40
N ILE A 2 -2.72 -2.15 10.10
CA ILE A 2 -3.89 -2.88 9.60
C ILE A 2 -3.74 -4.38 9.85
N ASP A 3 -4.86 -5.06 9.88
CA ASP A 3 -4.90 -6.51 10.05
C ASP A 3 -4.32 -7.20 8.81
N LYS A 4 -3.58 -8.29 8.99
CA LYS A 4 -2.99 -9.05 7.88
C LYS A 4 -4.01 -9.49 6.84
N LYS A 5 -5.23 -9.81 7.26
CA LYS A 5 -6.31 -10.20 6.34
C LYS A 5 -6.76 -9.06 5.41
N ASP A 6 -6.47 -7.82 5.75
CA ASP A 6 -6.83 -6.65 4.94
C ASP A 6 -5.74 -6.28 3.93
N ILE A 7 -4.59 -6.93 4.00
CA ILE A 7 -3.51 -6.72 3.03
C ILE A 7 -3.85 -7.46 1.73
N VAL A 8 -3.80 -6.75 0.61
CA VAL A 8 -3.97 -7.36 -0.70
C VAL A 8 -2.62 -7.95 -1.12
N GLY A 9 -2.57 -9.27 -1.19
CA GLY A 9 -1.33 -10.02 -1.41
C GLY A 9 -0.83 -10.68 -0.14
N GLU A 10 0.35 -11.28 -0.23
CA GLU A 10 1.01 -11.96 0.88
C GLU A 10 2.17 -11.11 1.39
N LEU A 11 2.16 -10.81 2.69
CA LEU A 11 3.23 -10.06 3.33
C LEU A 11 4.46 -10.96 3.48
N LEU A 12 5.60 -10.52 2.92
CA LEU A 12 6.86 -11.24 2.98
C LEU A 12 7.80 -10.71 4.05
N ASP A 13 7.79 -9.39 4.26
CA ASP A 13 8.64 -8.73 5.24
C ASP A 13 7.97 -7.46 5.72
N LEU A 14 8.18 -7.13 6.98
CA LEU A 14 7.63 -5.93 7.60
C LEU A 14 8.53 -5.44 8.72
N GLU A 15 9.01 -4.22 8.56
CA GLU A 15 9.68 -3.48 9.63
C GLU A 15 8.89 -2.20 9.85
N LEU A 16 8.19 -2.12 10.97
CA LEU A 16 7.29 -1.01 11.28
C LEU A 16 8.03 0.34 11.22
N ASN A 17 7.39 1.31 10.60
CA ASN A 17 7.89 2.66 10.35
C ASN A 17 9.09 2.73 9.39
N LYS A 18 9.44 1.63 8.73
CA LYS A 18 10.56 1.58 7.79
C LYS A 18 10.18 1.02 6.43
N LEU A 19 9.89 -0.28 6.36
CA LEU A 19 9.63 -0.91 5.07
C LEU A 19 8.69 -2.12 5.19
N GLY A 20 8.05 -2.42 4.07
CA GLY A 20 7.28 -3.63 3.92
C GLY A 20 7.44 -4.19 2.52
N ILE A 21 7.37 -5.52 2.41
CA ILE A 21 7.44 -6.22 1.13
C ILE A 21 6.28 -7.20 1.07
N SER A 22 5.56 -7.19 -0.04
CA SER A 22 4.48 -8.14 -0.29
C SER A 22 4.53 -8.66 -1.72
N THR A 23 3.82 -9.75 -1.97
CA THR A 23 3.72 -10.36 -3.30
C THR A 23 2.28 -10.67 -3.63
N LEU A 24 1.94 -10.61 -4.91
CA LEU A 24 0.61 -10.93 -5.41
C LEU A 24 0.73 -11.56 -6.79
N LYS A 25 0.13 -12.72 -6.96
CA LYS A 25 0.02 -13.35 -8.27
C LYS A 25 -1.29 -12.93 -8.92
N ILE A 26 -1.22 -12.42 -10.14
CA ILE A 26 -2.41 -12.02 -10.90
C ILE A 26 -3.06 -13.24 -11.51
N SER A 27 -4.27 -13.55 -11.08
CA SER A 27 -5.06 -14.68 -11.59
C SER A 27 -5.98 -14.23 -12.73
N ASN A 28 -6.57 -15.21 -13.41
CA ASN A 28 -7.47 -14.95 -14.56
C ASN A 28 -8.71 -14.14 -14.20
N ASP A 29 -9.19 -14.24 -12.97
CA ASP A 29 -10.36 -13.49 -12.49
C ASP A 29 -10.05 -12.02 -12.14
N MET A 30 -8.77 -11.66 -12.14
CA MET A 30 -8.33 -10.30 -11.82
C MET A 30 -8.12 -9.42 -13.06
N VAL A 31 -8.28 -9.97 -14.25
CA VAL A 31 -8.03 -9.24 -15.51
C VAL A 31 -9.34 -8.89 -16.20
N LEU A 32 -9.26 -7.86 -17.06
CA LEU A 32 -10.35 -7.51 -17.95
C LEU A 32 -10.50 -8.59 -19.03
N GLU A 33 -11.72 -9.02 -19.29
CA GLU A 33 -12.00 -10.12 -20.19
C GLU A 33 -11.49 -9.87 -21.61
N LYS A 34 -11.70 -8.67 -22.14
CA LYS A 34 -11.34 -8.34 -23.53
C LYS A 34 -9.83 -8.17 -23.75
N THR A 35 -9.13 -7.61 -22.79
CA THR A 35 -7.72 -7.24 -22.96
C THR A 35 -6.77 -8.19 -22.27
N GLY A 36 -7.23 -8.93 -21.25
CA GLY A 36 -6.36 -9.74 -20.41
C GLY A 36 -5.46 -8.93 -19.48
N ILE A 37 -5.69 -7.63 -19.37
CA ILE A 37 -4.90 -6.73 -18.52
C ILE A 37 -5.52 -6.69 -17.15
N ALA A 38 -4.69 -6.78 -16.10
CA ALA A 38 -5.12 -6.71 -14.71
C ALA A 38 -5.85 -5.41 -14.43
N ARG A 39 -6.97 -5.52 -13.71
CA ARG A 39 -7.69 -4.34 -13.27
C ARG A 39 -6.80 -3.51 -12.35
N GLY A 40 -6.72 -2.20 -12.65
CA GLY A 40 -5.77 -1.30 -11.98
C GLY A 40 -5.94 -1.23 -10.48
N TYR A 41 -7.15 -1.42 -9.97
CA TYR A 41 -7.40 -1.35 -8.53
C TYR A 41 -6.68 -2.44 -7.73
N TYR A 42 -6.25 -3.55 -8.34
CA TYR A 42 -5.45 -4.56 -7.62
C TYR A 42 -4.06 -4.03 -7.27
N MET A 43 -3.39 -3.34 -8.20
CA MET A 43 -2.10 -2.71 -7.92
C MET A 43 -2.24 -1.59 -6.90
N PHE A 44 -3.27 -0.77 -7.04
CA PHE A 44 -3.54 0.28 -6.08
C PHE A 44 -3.77 -0.30 -4.68
N ALA A 45 -4.64 -1.28 -4.56
CA ALA A 45 -4.96 -1.92 -3.28
C ALA A 45 -3.73 -2.59 -2.66
N MET A 46 -2.93 -3.30 -3.48
CA MET A 46 -1.68 -3.90 -3.03
C MET A 46 -0.73 -2.86 -2.44
N ALA A 47 -0.52 -1.76 -3.16
CA ALA A 47 0.36 -0.68 -2.71
C ALA A 47 -0.18 0.03 -1.48
N ASN A 48 -1.46 0.38 -1.47
CA ASN A 48 -2.07 1.15 -0.39
C ASN A 48 -2.16 0.34 0.91
N THR A 49 -2.54 -0.93 0.82
CA THR A 49 -2.62 -1.78 2.02
C THR A 49 -1.24 -2.07 2.59
N LEU A 50 -0.22 -2.23 1.76
CA LEU A 50 1.15 -2.37 2.23
C LEU A 50 1.65 -1.10 2.91
N ALA A 51 1.36 0.06 2.33
CA ALA A 51 1.70 1.35 2.93
C ALA A 51 1.05 1.52 4.31
N LEU A 52 -0.22 1.15 4.44
CA LEU A 52 -0.91 1.18 5.74
C LEU A 52 -0.28 0.20 6.75
N ALA A 53 0.18 -0.95 6.27
CA ALA A 53 0.79 -1.97 7.14
C ALA A 53 2.11 -1.53 7.75
N VAL A 54 2.90 -0.69 7.07
CA VAL A 54 4.20 -0.24 7.60
C VAL A 54 4.06 0.87 8.63
N VAL A 55 2.89 1.48 8.76
CA VAL A 55 2.65 2.55 9.75
C VAL A 55 2.33 1.92 11.11
N ASP A 56 3.14 2.24 12.10
CA ASP A 56 2.92 1.79 13.48
C ASP A 56 1.90 2.71 14.16
N ALA A 57 0.64 2.50 13.83
CA ALA A 57 -0.47 3.24 14.40
C ALA A 57 -1.69 2.31 14.49
N GLU A 58 -2.47 2.47 15.53
CA GLU A 58 -3.70 1.69 15.71
C GLU A 58 -4.77 2.11 14.69
N LYS A 59 -4.89 3.42 14.49
CA LYS A 59 -5.79 4.01 13.50
C LYS A 59 -5.01 4.87 12.53
N ALA A 60 -5.04 4.51 11.26
CA ALA A 60 -4.40 5.27 10.19
C ALA A 60 -5.30 5.31 8.97
N LEU A 61 -5.19 6.38 8.21
CA LEU A 61 -5.92 6.50 6.95
C LEU A 61 -5.03 7.12 5.87
N THR A 62 -5.30 6.75 4.64
CA THR A 62 -4.63 7.34 3.48
C THR A 62 -5.29 8.68 3.17
N ALA A 63 -4.55 9.76 3.37
CA ALA A 63 -5.04 11.12 3.11
C ALA A 63 -4.78 11.57 1.67
N VAL A 64 -3.63 11.19 1.12
CA VAL A 64 -3.23 11.54 -0.25
C VAL A 64 -2.62 10.33 -0.93
N GLY A 65 -2.98 10.12 -2.18
CA GLY A 65 -2.38 9.10 -3.03
C GLY A 65 -2.07 9.67 -4.40
N ASN A 66 -0.83 9.50 -4.85
CA ASN A 66 -0.38 9.87 -6.18
C ASN A 66 0.22 8.64 -6.83
N VAL A 67 -0.40 8.14 -7.90
CA VAL A 67 -0.05 6.85 -8.49
C VAL A 67 0.27 6.98 -9.97
N LYS A 68 1.15 6.09 -10.45
CA LYS A 68 1.46 5.92 -11.87
C LYS A 68 1.35 4.46 -12.24
N TYR A 69 0.54 4.18 -13.24
CA TYR A 69 0.46 2.88 -13.88
C TYR A 69 1.41 2.92 -15.08
N LYS A 70 2.51 2.18 -14.99
CA LYS A 70 3.62 2.31 -15.95
C LYS A 70 3.58 1.27 -17.06
N VAL A 71 3.23 0.05 -16.72
CA VAL A 71 3.25 -1.10 -17.65
C VAL A 71 2.01 -1.95 -17.40
N PRO A 72 1.28 -2.38 -18.46
CA PRO A 72 0.18 -3.32 -18.30
C PRO A 72 0.65 -4.64 -17.71
N VAL A 73 -0.18 -5.24 -16.85
CA VAL A 73 0.10 -6.52 -16.19
C VAL A 73 -0.93 -7.54 -16.64
N SER A 74 -0.48 -8.72 -17.00
CA SER A 74 -1.33 -9.81 -17.48
C SER A 74 -1.48 -10.92 -16.44
N ALA A 75 -2.48 -11.79 -16.63
CA ALA A 75 -2.67 -12.96 -15.80
C ALA A 75 -1.40 -13.83 -15.80
N GLY A 76 -1.09 -14.39 -14.65
CA GLY A 76 0.12 -15.20 -14.44
C GLY A 76 1.32 -14.40 -13.93
N ALA A 77 1.29 -13.07 -14.03
CA ALA A 77 2.37 -12.24 -13.51
C ALA A 77 2.43 -12.32 -11.98
N THR A 78 3.65 -12.38 -11.46
CA THR A 78 3.90 -12.26 -10.02
C THR A 78 4.41 -10.85 -9.73
N LEU A 79 3.67 -10.12 -8.90
CA LEU A 79 4.01 -8.78 -8.49
C LEU A 79 4.73 -8.82 -7.15
N VAL A 80 5.73 -7.95 -7.01
CA VAL A 80 6.41 -7.70 -5.74
C VAL A 80 6.32 -6.22 -5.44
N ALA A 81 5.72 -5.87 -4.32
CA ALA A 81 5.62 -4.49 -3.85
C ALA A 81 6.61 -4.25 -2.71
N LYS A 82 7.24 -3.09 -2.75
CA LYS A 82 8.08 -2.61 -1.66
C LYS A 82 7.61 -1.23 -1.26
N ALA A 83 7.22 -1.08 0.00
CA ALA A 83 6.85 0.19 0.60
C ALA A 83 7.97 0.66 1.52
N VAL A 84 8.36 1.92 1.41
CA VAL A 84 9.41 2.53 2.24
C VAL A 84 8.86 3.81 2.84
N VAL A 85 9.00 3.95 4.16
CA VAL A 85 8.71 5.23 4.82
C VAL A 85 9.89 6.15 4.54
N THR A 86 9.68 7.13 3.67
CA THR A 86 10.73 8.06 3.26
C THR A 86 10.86 9.21 4.24
N HIS A 87 9.77 9.55 4.92
CA HIS A 87 9.74 10.69 5.82
C HIS A 87 8.55 10.56 6.77
N LYS A 88 8.75 11.02 8.00
CA LYS A 88 7.65 11.17 8.97
C LYS A 88 7.70 12.58 9.53
N ARG A 89 6.54 13.24 9.57
CA ARG A 89 6.41 14.57 10.18
C ARG A 89 5.13 14.64 10.97
N MET A 90 5.23 14.75 12.29
CA MET A 90 4.09 14.76 13.22
C MET A 90 3.26 13.48 13.05
N ASP A 91 1.99 13.59 12.67
CA ASP A 91 1.08 12.47 12.45
C ASP A 91 1.09 11.95 11.01
N LYS A 92 1.93 12.51 10.12
CA LYS A 92 1.97 12.20 8.70
C LYS A 92 3.16 11.31 8.36
N TYR A 93 2.88 10.24 7.62
CA TYR A 93 3.87 9.31 7.09
C TYR A 93 3.91 9.44 5.58
N TYR A 94 5.08 9.73 5.03
CA TYR A 94 5.30 9.83 3.60
C TYR A 94 5.88 8.50 3.13
N ILE A 95 5.13 7.78 2.30
CA ILE A 95 5.48 6.41 1.93
C ILE A 95 5.56 6.29 0.42
N PHE A 96 6.67 5.77 -0.06
CA PHE A 96 6.89 5.44 -1.46
C PHE A 96 6.69 3.95 -1.65
N VAL A 97 5.91 3.57 -2.68
CA VAL A 97 5.69 2.17 -3.04
C VAL A 97 6.05 1.95 -4.50
N SER A 98 6.84 0.92 -4.75
CA SER A 98 7.13 0.44 -6.09
C SER A 98 6.64 -0.99 -6.23
N ILE A 99 5.92 -1.28 -7.31
CA ILE A 99 5.51 -2.64 -7.65
C ILE A 99 6.25 -3.06 -8.90
N LYS A 100 6.92 -4.21 -8.84
CA LYS A 100 7.68 -4.77 -9.94
C LYS A 100 7.16 -6.14 -10.35
N SER A 101 7.28 -6.45 -11.64
CA SER A 101 7.10 -7.77 -12.21
C SER A 101 8.32 -8.08 -13.04
N ASN A 102 9.01 -9.19 -12.78
CA ASN A 102 10.27 -9.56 -13.44
C ASN A 102 11.30 -8.41 -13.45
N ASN A 103 11.48 -7.76 -12.30
CA ASN A 103 12.38 -6.62 -12.10
C ASN A 103 12.00 -5.34 -12.88
N GLU A 104 10.88 -5.33 -13.56
CA GLU A 104 10.37 -4.13 -14.24
C GLU A 104 9.32 -3.45 -13.36
N GLU A 105 9.48 -2.15 -13.11
CA GLU A 105 8.50 -1.38 -12.36
C GLU A 105 7.23 -1.19 -13.20
N VAL A 106 6.12 -1.74 -12.73
CA VAL A 106 4.82 -1.67 -13.40
C VAL A 106 3.90 -0.62 -12.79
N PHE A 107 4.18 -0.24 -11.54
CA PHE A 107 3.34 0.70 -10.78
C PHE A 107 4.20 1.41 -9.74
N ARG A 108 3.87 2.65 -9.50
CA ARG A 108 4.55 3.48 -8.49
C ARG A 108 3.53 4.35 -7.77
N ALA A 109 3.69 4.52 -6.47
CA ALA A 109 2.82 5.37 -5.68
C ALA A 109 3.59 6.16 -4.64
N LYS A 110 3.07 7.35 -4.34
CA LYS A 110 3.45 8.13 -3.17
C LYS A 110 2.19 8.35 -2.34
N PHE A 111 2.22 7.90 -1.10
CA PHE A 111 1.10 8.06 -0.18
C PHE A 111 1.49 8.95 0.99
N ILE A 112 0.52 9.74 1.43
CA ILE A 112 0.57 10.38 2.75
C ILE A 112 -0.46 9.69 3.60
N ILE A 113 0.00 9.00 4.63
CA ILE A 113 -0.84 8.29 5.60
C ILE A 113 -0.81 9.04 6.90
N VAL A 114 -1.98 9.27 7.46
CA VAL A 114 -2.15 10.05 8.69
C VAL A 114 -2.51 9.11 9.82
N SER A 115 -1.75 9.17 10.91
CA SER A 115 -2.10 8.49 12.16
C SER A 115 -3.20 9.31 12.85
N MET A 116 -4.29 8.62 13.19
CA MET A 116 -5.42 9.22 13.92
C MET A 116 -5.32 9.04 15.42
N ASP A 117 -4.32 8.31 15.91
CA ASP A 117 -4.17 7.97 17.34
C ASP A 117 -4.05 9.22 18.20
N GLN A 118 -3.21 10.15 17.77
CA GLN A 118 -2.94 11.39 18.47
C GLN A 118 -4.18 12.30 18.51
N ARG A 119 -4.92 12.38 17.38
CA ARG A 119 -6.14 13.17 17.28
C ARG A 119 -7.23 12.63 18.18
N ALA A 120 -7.45 11.31 18.16
CA ALA A 120 -8.46 10.66 19.00
C ALA A 120 -8.19 10.92 20.48
N LYS A 121 -6.92 10.86 20.91
CA LYS A 121 -6.50 11.17 22.26
C LYS A 121 -6.78 12.63 22.62
N HIS A 122 -6.42 13.55 21.74
CA HIS A 122 -6.61 15.00 21.94
C HIS A 122 -8.08 15.37 22.06
N GLU A 123 -8.93 14.83 21.19
CA GLU A 123 -10.38 15.04 21.24
C GLU A 123 -10.98 14.54 22.55
N ARG A 124 -10.58 13.36 23.01
CA ARG A 124 -11.04 12.79 24.28
C ARG A 124 -10.63 13.66 25.47
N GLU A 125 -9.43 14.21 25.46
CA GLU A 125 -8.94 15.11 26.52
C GLU A 125 -9.72 16.41 26.54
N GLN A 126 -10.14 16.93 25.39
CA GLN A 126 -10.95 18.15 25.31
C GLN A 126 -12.39 17.94 25.78
N GLU A 127 -12.96 16.77 25.59
CA GLU A 127 -14.30 16.41 26.02
C GLU A 127 -14.39 16.19 27.54
N ALA A 128 -13.29 15.91 28.17
CA ALA A 128 -13.23 15.71 29.61
C ALA A 128 -13.19 17.07 30.32
#